data_0e0bbfe7e23e7aff77e18a8a843234e1
#
_entry.id   0e0bbfe7e23e7aff77e18a8a843234e1
#
_cell.length_a   1.000
_cell.length_b   1.000
_cell.length_c   1.000
_cell.angle_alpha   90.00
_cell.angle_beta   90.00
_cell.angle_gamma   90.00
#
_symmetry.space_group_name_H-M   'P 1'
#
loop_
_entity.id
_entity.type
_entity.pdbx_description
1 polymer ?
#
loop_
_entity_poly.entity_id
_entity_poly.type
_entity_poly.pdbx_seq_one_letter_code
_entity_poly.pdbx_strand_id
1 'polypeptide(L)'
;MPGRALGLPLGRALERPVDRPLSNVDPALRRAWHPIARSTQVADDPVKAWLLGVPYVLVRIDGELVVLEDLCPHRLAPLSAGRVVDGSLECAYHGWRFDSTGACISIPSLAVGGRVPPKARCGAPFAVVERYGLVFVAPEEPIVPLPDIKAYDDPERVRVDMDPFTGAFGAGMLIDNQLDMAHFAYLHRGTFGTEQAAVTPAYEVVREPWGFTVDADIPIAASNDPGVVSGIRPLDQYRTMHYRCVAPFHVELHLDYPVMGGSNVITFFVQPETANRSTMYVSLLFAQPGGFTDAELAERVAFEYRVIGEDLALQGTFDVLELPVDLTVECHVRADRASVEYRRILRSLMAAADAAAGSAVVGNAAANAHPAGEAVTADA
;
A
#
# COMPACT_ATOMS: atom_id res chain seq x y z
N MET A 1 -18.02 -22.18 -16.09
CA MET A 1 -18.46 -20.94 -16.77
C MET A 1 -17.50 -19.86 -16.33
N PRO A 2 -16.58 -19.33 -17.17
CA PRO A 2 -15.63 -18.29 -16.75
C PRO A 2 -16.33 -16.94 -16.68
N GLY A 3 -16.15 -16.24 -15.55
CA GLY A 3 -16.68 -14.91 -15.30
C GLY A 3 -16.11 -13.87 -16.27
N ARG A 4 -16.99 -13.09 -16.85
CA ARG A 4 -16.65 -11.94 -17.72
C ARG A 4 -15.91 -10.88 -16.90
N ALA A 5 -14.65 -10.65 -17.22
CA ALA A 5 -13.95 -9.44 -16.83
C ALA A 5 -14.66 -8.24 -17.49
N LEU A 6 -15.22 -7.36 -16.68
CA LEU A 6 -15.74 -6.06 -17.11
C LEU A 6 -14.54 -5.15 -17.43
N GLY A 7 -14.05 -5.26 -18.65
CA GLY A 7 -13.15 -4.27 -19.23
C GLY A 7 -13.91 -2.99 -19.53
N LEU A 8 -13.87 -2.02 -18.63
CA LEU A 8 -14.28 -0.66 -18.93
C LEU A 8 -13.23 -0.04 -19.85
N PRO A 9 -13.62 0.54 -21.00
CA PRO A 9 -12.67 1.21 -21.88
C PRO A 9 -12.11 2.46 -21.18
N LEU A 10 -10.81 2.49 -20.98
CA LEU A 10 -10.01 3.61 -20.43
C LEU A 10 -10.18 4.96 -21.17
N GLY A 11 -11.05 5.05 -22.16
CA GLY A 11 -11.16 6.17 -23.08
C GLY A 11 -12.17 7.27 -22.75
N ARG A 12 -13.00 7.16 -21.70
CA ARG A 12 -14.08 8.13 -21.44
C ARG A 12 -14.23 8.69 -20.02
N ALA A 13 -13.39 8.29 -19.05
CA ALA A 13 -13.46 8.80 -17.66
C ALA A 13 -12.67 10.11 -17.43
N LEU A 14 -12.08 10.70 -18.46
CA LEU A 14 -11.19 11.88 -18.37
C LEU A 14 -11.91 13.23 -18.48
N GLU A 15 -13.20 13.34 -18.19
CA GLU A 15 -13.96 14.58 -18.43
C GLU A 15 -13.92 15.62 -17.28
N ARG A 16 -13.27 15.36 -16.15
CA ARG A 16 -13.01 16.40 -15.14
C ARG A 16 -11.53 16.36 -14.75
N PRO A 17 -10.79 17.47 -14.87
CA PRO A 17 -9.44 17.54 -14.35
C PRO A 17 -9.47 17.36 -12.83
N VAL A 18 -8.62 16.45 -12.32
CA VAL A 18 -8.35 16.35 -10.88
C VAL A 18 -7.36 17.47 -10.57
N ASP A 19 -7.81 18.49 -9.86
CA ASP A 19 -7.05 19.72 -9.59
C ASP A 19 -6.37 19.70 -8.21
N ARG A 20 -6.46 18.60 -7.47
CA ARG A 20 -5.84 18.44 -6.14
C ARG A 20 -4.65 17.52 -6.17
N PRO A 21 -3.59 17.76 -5.37
CA PRO A 21 -2.53 16.78 -5.16
C PRO A 21 -3.07 15.55 -4.43
N LEU A 22 -2.37 14.42 -4.54
CA LEU A 22 -2.71 13.19 -3.81
C LEU A 22 -2.12 13.27 -2.40
N SER A 23 -2.98 13.42 -1.40
CA SER A 23 -2.61 13.29 0.00
C SER A 23 -2.71 11.84 0.49
N ASN A 24 -2.07 11.54 1.62
CA ASN A 24 -2.19 10.22 2.27
C ASN A 24 -3.63 9.87 2.68
N VAL A 25 -4.52 10.83 2.78
CA VAL A 25 -5.91 10.63 3.22
C VAL A 25 -6.92 10.99 2.11
N ASP A 26 -6.48 11.04 0.85
CA ASP A 26 -7.39 11.31 -0.27
C ASP A 26 -8.49 10.24 -0.31
N PRO A 27 -9.77 10.64 -0.42
CA PRO A 27 -10.90 9.70 -0.43
C PRO A 27 -10.82 8.63 -1.52
N ALA A 28 -10.17 8.91 -2.65
CA ALA A 28 -10.01 7.95 -3.74
C ALA A 28 -9.22 6.70 -3.32
N LEU A 29 -8.31 6.83 -2.36
CA LEU A 29 -7.51 5.75 -1.83
C LEU A 29 -8.34 4.69 -1.08
N ARG A 30 -9.55 5.05 -0.61
CA ARG A 30 -10.45 4.09 0.05
C ARG A 30 -10.88 2.94 -0.87
N ARG A 31 -10.77 3.12 -2.18
CA ARG A 31 -11.11 2.15 -3.23
C ARG A 31 -9.91 1.39 -3.78
N ALA A 32 -8.90 1.21 -2.96
CA ALA A 32 -7.71 0.44 -3.28
C ALA A 32 -7.30 -0.44 -2.10
N TRP A 33 -6.39 -1.39 -2.35
CA TRP A 33 -5.80 -2.22 -1.32
C TRP A 33 -4.58 -1.54 -0.70
N HIS A 34 -4.51 -1.59 0.63
CA HIS A 34 -3.37 -1.07 1.39
C HIS A 34 -2.90 -2.09 2.41
N PRO A 35 -1.60 -2.24 2.64
CA PRO A 35 -1.11 -2.97 3.80
C PRO A 35 -1.47 -2.20 5.08
N ILE A 36 -1.67 -2.88 6.19
CA ILE A 36 -2.00 -2.24 7.47
C ILE A 36 -1.16 -2.79 8.63
N ALA A 37 -0.61 -4.00 8.49
CA ALA A 37 0.28 -4.63 9.46
C ALA A 37 1.06 -5.78 8.83
N ARG A 38 2.15 -6.24 9.46
CA ARG A 38 2.70 -7.58 9.23
C ARG A 38 1.73 -8.62 9.82
N SER A 39 1.48 -9.72 9.10
CA SER A 39 0.65 -10.83 9.62
C SER A 39 1.14 -11.35 10.96
N THR A 40 2.46 -11.36 11.17
CA THR A 40 3.10 -11.82 12.42
C THR A 40 2.88 -10.89 13.61
N GLN A 41 2.45 -9.65 13.39
CA GLN A 41 2.14 -8.69 14.45
C GLN A 41 0.72 -8.87 15.01
N VAL A 42 -0.13 -9.65 14.30
CA VAL A 42 -1.53 -9.83 14.69
C VAL A 42 -1.70 -11.18 15.39
N ALA A 43 -2.01 -11.13 16.67
CA ALA A 43 -2.26 -12.28 17.54
C ALA A 43 -3.64 -12.13 18.23
N ASP A 44 -3.84 -12.84 19.35
CA ASP A 44 -5.07 -12.75 20.15
C ASP A 44 -5.18 -11.43 20.92
N ASP A 45 -4.05 -10.75 21.16
CA ASP A 45 -4.07 -9.39 21.71
C ASP A 45 -4.40 -8.39 20.59
N PRO A 46 -5.40 -7.51 20.80
CA PRO A 46 -5.79 -6.51 19.81
C PRO A 46 -4.67 -5.52 19.50
N VAL A 47 -4.38 -5.30 18.21
CA VAL A 47 -3.37 -4.36 17.73
C VAL A 47 -4.05 -3.19 17.05
N LYS A 48 -3.62 -1.97 17.36
CA LYS A 48 -4.07 -0.75 16.69
C LYS A 48 -3.22 -0.44 15.48
N ALA A 49 -3.87 -0.11 14.37
CA ALA A 49 -3.23 0.45 13.19
C ALA A 49 -4.05 1.62 12.62
N TRP A 50 -3.40 2.47 11.82
CA TRP A 50 -4.05 3.58 11.14
C TRP A 50 -4.02 3.36 9.64
N LEU A 51 -5.11 3.67 8.96
CA LEU A 51 -5.16 3.68 7.51
C LEU A 51 -6.02 4.85 7.03
N LEU A 52 -5.47 5.71 6.16
CA LEU A 52 -6.18 6.86 5.59
C LEU A 52 -6.84 7.76 6.65
N GLY A 53 -6.20 7.93 7.82
CA GLY A 53 -6.71 8.71 8.93
C GLY A 53 -7.77 8.00 9.79
N VAL A 54 -8.12 6.74 9.47
CA VAL A 54 -9.06 5.92 10.24
C VAL A 54 -8.30 4.94 11.12
N PRO A 55 -8.59 4.84 12.43
CA PRO A 55 -8.00 3.82 13.29
C PRO A 55 -8.72 2.48 13.09
N TYR A 56 -7.94 1.41 13.00
CA TYR A 56 -8.42 0.03 12.94
C TYR A 56 -7.86 -0.78 14.11
N VAL A 57 -8.63 -1.75 14.58
CA VAL A 57 -8.18 -2.82 15.46
C VAL A 57 -8.05 -4.10 14.64
N LEU A 58 -6.90 -4.75 14.78
CA LEU A 58 -6.61 -6.05 14.20
C LEU A 58 -6.43 -7.06 15.34
N VAL A 59 -7.05 -8.22 15.22
CA VAL A 59 -6.99 -9.25 16.26
C VAL A 59 -7.29 -10.62 15.63
N ARG A 60 -6.80 -11.69 16.24
CA ARG A 60 -7.28 -13.04 15.92
C ARG A 60 -8.34 -13.48 16.90
N ILE A 61 -9.48 -13.89 16.38
CA ILE A 61 -10.57 -14.48 17.16
C ILE A 61 -10.73 -15.91 16.65
N ASP A 62 -10.51 -16.89 17.53
CA ASP A 62 -10.51 -18.31 17.20
C ASP A 62 -9.56 -18.67 16.02
N GLY A 63 -8.43 -17.97 15.93
CA GLY A 63 -7.43 -18.09 14.88
C GLY A 63 -7.71 -17.29 13.59
N GLU A 64 -8.93 -16.80 13.40
CA GLU A 64 -9.34 -16.04 12.23
C GLU A 64 -8.98 -14.56 12.39
N LEU A 65 -8.45 -13.95 11.33
CA LEU A 65 -8.13 -12.52 11.31
C LEU A 65 -9.41 -11.68 11.27
N VAL A 66 -9.55 -10.77 12.22
CA VAL A 66 -10.64 -9.79 12.31
C VAL A 66 -10.07 -8.38 12.26
N VAL A 67 -10.62 -7.55 11.39
CA VAL A 67 -10.28 -6.13 11.27
C VAL A 67 -11.55 -5.30 11.36
N LEU A 68 -11.61 -4.42 12.35
CA LEU A 68 -12.74 -3.51 12.57
C LEU A 68 -12.22 -2.08 12.76
N GLU A 69 -13.07 -1.08 12.57
CA GLU A 69 -12.72 0.28 13.00
C GLU A 69 -12.51 0.29 14.53
N ASP A 70 -11.43 0.89 14.97
CA ASP A 70 -11.01 0.92 16.39
C ASP A 70 -11.85 1.91 17.21
N LEU A 71 -13.17 1.84 17.06
CA LEU A 71 -14.14 2.74 17.68
C LEU A 71 -15.36 1.97 18.16
N CYS A 72 -15.49 1.81 19.49
CA CYS A 72 -16.68 1.23 20.07
C CYS A 72 -17.91 2.14 19.81
N PRO A 73 -19.00 1.63 19.22
CA PRO A 73 -20.18 2.44 18.88
C PRO A 73 -20.89 3.05 20.08
N HIS A 74 -20.58 2.62 21.30
CA HIS A 74 -21.16 3.14 22.52
C HIS A 74 -20.64 4.55 22.87
N ARG A 75 -19.31 4.71 23.00
CA ARG A 75 -18.66 5.97 23.44
C ARG A 75 -17.33 6.22 22.75
N LEU A 76 -17.12 5.64 21.57
CA LEU A 76 -15.92 5.80 20.73
C LEU A 76 -14.60 5.42 21.43
N ALA A 77 -14.68 4.57 22.48
CA ALA A 77 -13.48 4.02 23.11
C ALA A 77 -12.75 3.11 22.12
N PRO A 78 -11.40 3.11 22.12
CA PRO A 78 -10.64 2.22 21.25
C PRO A 78 -10.88 0.75 21.64
N LEU A 79 -11.22 -0.07 20.66
CA LEU A 79 -11.40 -1.52 20.84
C LEU A 79 -10.05 -2.23 21.00
N SER A 80 -8.98 -1.63 20.46
CA SER A 80 -7.61 -2.10 20.64
C SER A 80 -7.10 -2.05 22.07
N ALA A 81 -7.77 -1.31 22.96
CA ALA A 81 -7.53 -1.34 24.41
C ALA A 81 -8.31 -2.47 25.12
N GLY A 82 -9.09 -3.24 24.37
CA GLY A 82 -9.90 -4.34 24.87
C GLY A 82 -9.15 -5.67 24.86
N ARG A 83 -9.90 -6.76 24.81
CA ARG A 83 -9.36 -8.14 24.79
C ARG A 83 -10.30 -9.10 24.10
N VAL A 84 -9.80 -10.26 23.72
CA VAL A 84 -10.64 -11.37 23.23
C VAL A 84 -11.20 -12.16 24.41
N VAL A 85 -12.51 -12.40 24.42
CA VAL A 85 -13.22 -13.17 25.42
C VAL A 85 -14.28 -14.04 24.77
N ASP A 86 -14.23 -15.35 24.97
CA ASP A 86 -15.20 -16.33 24.45
C ASP A 86 -15.53 -16.07 22.97
N GLY A 87 -14.52 -16.04 22.09
CA GLY A 87 -14.70 -15.86 20.66
C GLY A 87 -15.23 -14.49 20.22
N SER A 88 -15.00 -13.45 21.04
CA SER A 88 -15.46 -12.08 20.73
C SER A 88 -14.52 -11.01 21.26
N LEU A 89 -14.53 -9.82 20.64
CA LEU A 89 -13.76 -8.66 21.09
C LEU A 89 -14.55 -7.87 22.14
N GLU A 90 -14.02 -7.80 23.35
CA GLU A 90 -14.61 -7.07 24.48
C GLU A 90 -14.02 -5.66 24.59
N CYS A 91 -14.87 -4.65 24.59
CA CYS A 91 -14.48 -3.26 24.82
C CYS A 91 -14.09 -3.05 26.29
N ALA A 92 -12.89 -2.50 26.51
CA ALA A 92 -12.36 -2.27 27.88
C ALA A 92 -13.20 -1.28 28.71
N TYR A 93 -14.01 -0.40 28.06
CA TYR A 93 -14.71 0.67 28.78
C TYR A 93 -15.97 0.18 29.49
N HIS A 94 -16.85 -0.57 28.79
CA HIS A 94 -18.14 -1.01 29.36
C HIS A 94 -18.45 -2.49 29.09
N GLY A 95 -17.47 -3.28 28.66
CA GLY A 95 -17.63 -4.71 28.43
C GLY A 95 -18.57 -5.10 27.27
N TRP A 96 -18.87 -4.17 26.34
CA TRP A 96 -19.60 -4.54 25.15
C TRP A 96 -18.79 -5.52 24.31
N ARG A 97 -19.42 -6.60 23.86
CA ARG A 97 -18.72 -7.64 23.10
C ARG A 97 -19.19 -7.66 21.66
N PHE A 98 -18.24 -7.78 20.75
CA PHE A 98 -18.45 -7.75 19.30
C PHE A 98 -17.94 -9.05 18.69
N ASP A 99 -18.72 -9.63 17.78
CA ASP A 99 -18.32 -10.78 16.97
C ASP A 99 -17.34 -10.37 15.84
N SER A 100 -16.86 -11.35 15.07
CA SER A 100 -15.93 -11.14 13.96
C SER A 100 -16.49 -10.24 12.84
N THR A 101 -17.81 -10.05 12.78
CA THR A 101 -18.48 -9.15 11.82
C THR A 101 -18.64 -7.73 12.33
N GLY A 102 -18.21 -7.46 13.59
CA GLY A 102 -18.40 -6.19 14.28
C GLY A 102 -19.80 -6.00 14.88
N ALA A 103 -20.69 -6.98 14.81
CA ALA A 103 -21.99 -6.88 15.46
C ALA A 103 -21.85 -7.04 16.99
N CYS A 104 -22.52 -6.17 17.75
CA CYS A 104 -22.55 -6.29 19.19
C CYS A 104 -23.43 -7.48 19.60
N ILE A 105 -22.86 -8.43 20.32
CA ILE A 105 -23.53 -9.68 20.78
C ILE A 105 -23.86 -9.65 22.26
N SER A 106 -23.25 -8.75 23.04
CA SER A 106 -23.47 -8.65 24.50
C SER A 106 -23.27 -7.22 24.99
N ILE A 107 -24.18 -6.78 25.82
CA ILE A 107 -24.13 -5.51 26.55
C ILE A 107 -24.43 -5.81 28.03
N PRO A 108 -23.40 -5.79 28.90
CA PRO A 108 -23.57 -6.20 30.31
C PRO A 108 -24.60 -5.39 31.10
N SER A 109 -24.84 -4.14 30.72
CA SER A 109 -25.82 -3.27 31.41
C SER A 109 -27.27 -3.49 31.00
N LEU A 110 -27.55 -4.35 30.03
CA LEU A 110 -28.94 -4.70 29.68
C LEU A 110 -29.51 -5.66 30.70
N ALA A 111 -30.79 -5.43 31.08
CA ALA A 111 -31.53 -6.39 31.88
C ALA A 111 -31.72 -7.72 31.12
N VAL A 112 -31.99 -8.81 31.84
CA VAL A 112 -32.27 -10.12 31.25
C VAL A 112 -33.41 -9.99 30.22
N GLY A 113 -33.15 -10.42 28.98
CA GLY A 113 -34.10 -10.29 27.85
C GLY A 113 -34.05 -8.95 27.12
N GLY A 114 -33.19 -8.02 27.53
CA GLY A 114 -32.95 -6.77 26.83
C GLY A 114 -32.37 -7.03 25.41
N ARG A 115 -32.84 -6.26 24.43
CA ARG A 115 -32.37 -6.40 23.04
C ARG A 115 -31.18 -5.49 22.76
N VAL A 116 -30.12 -6.04 22.14
CA VAL A 116 -29.01 -5.24 21.60
C VAL A 116 -29.57 -4.35 20.48
N PRO A 117 -29.32 -3.03 20.52
CA PRO A 117 -29.78 -2.13 19.46
C PRO A 117 -29.14 -2.48 18.11
N PRO A 118 -29.87 -2.45 16.97
CA PRO A 118 -29.30 -2.77 15.64
C PRO A 118 -28.11 -1.89 15.24
N LYS A 119 -28.07 -0.64 15.71
CA LYS A 119 -26.96 0.29 15.50
C LYS A 119 -25.70 0.01 16.33
N ALA A 120 -25.78 -0.94 17.26
CA ALA A 120 -24.62 -1.37 18.06
C ALA A 120 -23.72 -2.28 17.22
N ARG A 121 -23.01 -1.70 16.27
CA ARG A 121 -22.12 -2.38 15.34
C ARG A 121 -20.89 -1.51 15.12
N CYS A 122 -19.70 -2.13 15.10
CA CYS A 122 -18.46 -1.51 14.67
C CYS A 122 -18.43 -1.38 13.15
N GLY A 123 -17.77 -0.34 12.64
CA GLY A 123 -17.38 -0.27 11.24
C GLY A 123 -16.41 -1.39 10.89
N ALA A 124 -16.53 -1.91 9.68
CA ALA A 124 -15.59 -2.88 9.12
C ALA A 124 -15.20 -2.45 7.70
N PRO A 125 -13.99 -2.77 7.24
CA PRO A 125 -13.63 -2.53 5.85
C PRO A 125 -14.44 -3.43 4.90
N PHE A 126 -14.46 -3.07 3.62
CA PHE A 126 -15.12 -3.88 2.59
C PHE A 126 -14.49 -5.27 2.47
N ALA A 127 -13.14 -5.34 2.49
CA ALA A 127 -12.43 -6.60 2.38
C ALA A 127 -11.09 -6.56 3.13
N VAL A 128 -10.69 -7.75 3.60
CA VAL A 128 -9.41 -8.03 4.27
C VAL A 128 -8.80 -9.27 3.65
N VAL A 129 -7.49 -9.27 3.43
CA VAL A 129 -6.75 -10.45 2.96
C VAL A 129 -5.36 -10.49 3.56
N GLU A 130 -4.88 -11.69 3.93
CA GLU A 130 -3.48 -11.93 4.26
C GLU A 130 -2.74 -12.44 3.04
N ARG A 131 -1.73 -11.72 2.61
CA ARG A 131 -0.87 -12.11 1.49
C ARG A 131 0.52 -11.51 1.65
N TYR A 132 1.54 -12.15 1.14
CA TYR A 132 2.92 -11.66 1.21
C TYR A 132 3.43 -11.34 2.63
N GLY A 133 2.87 -12.03 3.66
CA GLY A 133 3.17 -11.76 5.06
C GLY A 133 2.63 -10.42 5.59
N LEU A 134 1.70 -9.82 4.86
CA LEU A 134 1.03 -8.59 5.22
C LEU A 134 -0.48 -8.80 5.32
N VAL A 135 -1.12 -8.04 6.19
CA VAL A 135 -2.58 -7.85 6.20
C VAL A 135 -2.91 -6.68 5.28
N PHE A 136 -3.70 -6.94 4.23
CA PHE A 136 -4.21 -5.91 3.34
C PHE A 136 -5.67 -5.62 3.64
N VAL A 137 -6.03 -4.35 3.55
CA VAL A 137 -7.38 -3.84 3.75
C VAL A 137 -7.81 -3.01 2.54
N ALA A 138 -9.03 -3.25 2.06
CA ALA A 138 -9.74 -2.37 1.16
C ALA A 138 -10.90 -1.73 1.96
N PRO A 139 -10.83 -0.43 2.31
CA PRO A 139 -11.89 0.23 3.08
C PRO A 139 -13.24 0.26 2.37
N GLU A 140 -13.24 0.38 1.05
CA GLU A 140 -14.40 0.33 0.16
C GLU A 140 -14.15 -0.68 -0.96
N GLU A 141 -15.16 -0.99 -1.79
CA GLU A 141 -15.02 -1.90 -2.92
C GLU A 141 -13.88 -1.45 -3.83
N PRO A 142 -12.80 -2.25 -3.95
CA PRO A 142 -11.60 -1.82 -4.65
C PRO A 142 -11.81 -1.83 -6.16
N ILE A 143 -11.34 -0.78 -6.83
CA ILE A 143 -11.30 -0.68 -8.29
C ILE A 143 -9.94 -1.09 -8.85
N VAL A 144 -8.92 -1.16 -7.99
CA VAL A 144 -7.58 -1.64 -8.33
C VAL A 144 -7.40 -3.03 -7.71
N PRO A 145 -6.97 -4.05 -8.46
CA PRO A 145 -6.72 -5.37 -7.91
C PRO A 145 -5.49 -5.38 -6.99
N LEU A 146 -5.47 -6.29 -6.02
CA LEU A 146 -4.24 -6.58 -5.29
C LEU A 146 -3.22 -7.17 -6.28
N PRO A 147 -1.96 -6.68 -6.30
CA PRO A 147 -0.95 -7.18 -7.24
C PRO A 147 -0.66 -8.67 -7.02
N ASP A 148 -0.45 -9.40 -8.13
CA ASP A 148 -0.01 -10.78 -8.12
C ASP A 148 1.50 -10.82 -8.37
N ILE A 149 2.28 -11.19 -7.33
CA ILE A 149 3.75 -11.16 -7.33
C ILE A 149 4.28 -12.58 -7.33
N LYS A 150 4.70 -13.05 -8.50
CA LYS A 150 5.15 -14.43 -8.70
C LYS A 150 6.44 -14.77 -7.93
N ALA A 151 7.25 -13.78 -7.64
CA ALA A 151 8.50 -13.98 -6.89
C ALA A 151 8.29 -14.57 -5.49
N TYR A 152 7.13 -14.37 -4.88
CA TYR A 152 6.78 -14.99 -3.59
C TYR A 152 6.47 -16.48 -3.68
N ASP A 153 6.10 -16.98 -4.87
CA ASP A 153 5.79 -18.38 -5.11
C ASP A 153 7.02 -19.17 -5.56
N ASP A 154 8.17 -18.50 -5.78
CA ASP A 154 9.43 -19.11 -6.24
C ASP A 154 10.19 -19.74 -5.06
N PRO A 155 10.26 -21.08 -4.96
CA PRO A 155 10.91 -21.78 -3.85
C PRO A 155 12.45 -21.64 -3.85
N GLU A 156 13.05 -21.19 -4.94
CA GLU A 156 14.50 -20.97 -5.02
C GLU A 156 14.90 -19.63 -4.39
N ARG A 157 13.95 -18.75 -4.07
CA ARG A 157 14.22 -17.46 -3.46
C ARG A 157 14.21 -17.51 -1.94
N VAL A 158 15.26 -16.96 -1.35
CA VAL A 158 15.31 -16.69 0.09
C VAL A 158 14.63 -15.37 0.35
N ARG A 159 13.54 -15.40 1.13
CA ARG A 159 12.80 -14.21 1.51
C ARG A 159 13.28 -13.66 2.85
N VAL A 160 13.49 -12.35 2.92
CA VAL A 160 13.73 -11.60 4.15
C VAL A 160 12.76 -10.41 4.20
N ASP A 161 11.94 -10.37 5.23
CA ASP A 161 11.08 -9.23 5.51
C ASP A 161 11.84 -8.23 6.39
N MET A 162 12.07 -7.02 5.88
CA MET A 162 12.73 -5.96 6.66
C MET A 162 11.78 -5.39 7.71
N ASP A 163 12.31 -4.78 8.75
CA ASP A 163 11.51 -4.01 9.69
C ASP A 163 10.76 -2.90 8.96
N PRO A 164 9.51 -2.60 9.34
CA PRO A 164 8.76 -1.52 8.70
C PRO A 164 9.41 -0.16 8.92
N PHE A 165 9.49 0.63 7.86
CA PHE A 165 10.02 2.00 7.92
C PHE A 165 8.87 2.98 8.09
N THR A 166 8.78 3.60 9.26
CA THR A 166 7.69 4.51 9.60
C THR A 166 8.21 5.92 9.83
N GLY A 167 7.56 6.92 9.26
CA GLY A 167 7.98 8.33 9.41
C GLY A 167 6.97 9.34 8.88
N ALA A 168 7.39 10.61 8.89
CA ALA A 168 6.64 11.71 8.30
C ALA A 168 6.86 11.71 6.78
N PHE A 169 6.16 10.82 6.07
CA PHE A 169 6.32 10.62 4.64
C PHE A 169 4.99 10.72 3.91
N GLY A 170 5.01 11.25 2.69
CA GLY A 170 3.96 11.10 1.71
C GLY A 170 4.04 9.72 1.04
N ALA A 171 2.97 8.92 1.09
CA ALA A 171 2.98 7.59 0.49
C ALA A 171 3.25 7.61 -1.01
N GLY A 172 2.66 8.58 -1.72
CA GLY A 172 2.92 8.79 -3.15
C GLY A 172 4.37 9.21 -3.42
N MET A 173 4.96 10.04 -2.57
CA MET A 173 6.35 10.49 -2.69
C MET A 173 7.35 9.37 -2.47
N LEU A 174 7.08 8.46 -1.51
CA LEU A 174 7.91 7.26 -1.30
C LEU A 174 7.93 6.36 -2.54
N ILE A 175 6.78 6.12 -3.15
CA ILE A 175 6.70 5.31 -4.38
C ILE A 175 7.36 6.02 -5.56
N ASP A 176 7.17 7.34 -5.70
CA ASP A 176 7.83 8.12 -6.75
C ASP A 176 9.36 8.04 -6.68
N ASN A 177 9.92 8.07 -5.46
CA ASN A 177 11.35 7.85 -5.22
C ASN A 177 11.81 6.47 -5.71
N GLN A 178 11.02 5.40 -5.46
CA GLN A 178 11.39 4.06 -5.90
C GLN A 178 11.36 3.90 -7.44
N LEU A 179 10.62 4.74 -8.14
CA LEU A 179 10.49 4.73 -9.60
C LEU A 179 11.52 5.61 -10.31
N ASP A 180 12.21 6.48 -9.58
CA ASP A 180 13.24 7.35 -10.12
C ASP A 180 14.59 6.64 -10.20
N MET A 181 15.25 6.70 -11.35
CA MET A 181 16.60 6.19 -11.54
C MET A 181 17.67 7.31 -11.56
N ALA A 182 17.24 8.56 -11.72
CA ALA A 182 18.17 9.68 -11.89
C ALA A 182 18.88 10.06 -10.58
N HIS A 183 18.29 9.76 -9.42
CA HIS A 183 18.91 10.04 -8.12
C HIS A 183 20.08 9.13 -7.78
N PHE A 184 20.23 7.95 -8.42
CA PHE A 184 21.22 6.94 -8.08
C PHE A 184 22.65 7.48 -8.04
N ALA A 185 23.04 8.26 -9.04
CA ALA A 185 24.38 8.82 -9.13
C ALA A 185 24.70 9.87 -8.04
N TYR A 186 23.69 10.39 -7.40
CA TYR A 186 23.82 11.48 -6.43
C TYR A 186 23.53 11.03 -5.00
N LEU A 187 22.38 10.44 -4.77
CA LEU A 187 21.94 10.03 -3.44
C LEU A 187 22.68 8.80 -2.95
N HIS A 188 22.90 7.81 -3.84
CA HIS A 188 23.51 6.53 -3.50
C HIS A 188 25.03 6.45 -3.73
N ARG A 189 25.74 7.57 -3.73
CA ARG A 189 27.22 7.61 -3.85
C ARG A 189 27.92 6.82 -2.77
N GLY A 190 27.29 6.66 -1.60
CA GLY A 190 27.83 5.90 -0.47
C GLY A 190 27.65 4.39 -0.59
N THR A 191 26.83 3.92 -1.54
CA THR A 191 26.47 2.51 -1.71
C THR A 191 26.78 1.99 -3.11
N PHE A 192 25.87 2.11 -4.07
CA PHE A 192 26.02 1.58 -5.43
C PHE A 192 26.10 2.66 -6.52
N GLY A 193 25.83 3.91 -6.17
CA GLY A 193 25.80 5.01 -7.13
C GLY A 193 27.16 5.25 -7.79
N THR A 194 27.13 5.50 -9.08
CA THR A 194 28.31 5.80 -9.89
C THR A 194 28.06 7.01 -10.79
N GLU A 195 29.11 7.76 -11.13
CA GLU A 195 28.99 8.91 -12.04
C GLU A 195 28.49 8.54 -13.43
N GLN A 196 28.72 7.31 -13.87
CA GLN A 196 28.21 6.78 -15.14
C GLN A 196 26.68 6.68 -15.17
N ALA A 197 26.05 6.55 -13.99
CA ALA A 197 24.58 6.55 -13.86
C ALA A 197 23.95 7.95 -13.84
N ALA A 198 24.77 9.04 -13.89
CA ALA A 198 24.26 10.42 -13.91
C ALA A 198 23.40 10.73 -15.15
N VAL A 199 23.64 10.02 -16.25
CA VAL A 199 22.79 10.07 -17.44
C VAL A 199 21.89 8.83 -17.44
N THR A 200 20.63 9.01 -17.06
CA THR A 200 19.66 7.92 -17.09
C THR A 200 19.51 7.36 -18.50
N PRO A 201 19.70 6.04 -18.71
CA PRO A 201 19.50 5.40 -20.01
C PRO A 201 18.09 5.65 -20.56
N ALA A 202 17.94 5.56 -21.86
CA ALA A 202 16.61 5.61 -22.47
C ALA A 202 15.86 4.31 -22.16
N TYR A 203 14.63 4.43 -21.68
CA TYR A 203 13.76 3.31 -21.39
C TYR A 203 12.34 3.55 -21.89
N GLU A 204 11.58 2.47 -22.05
CA GLU A 204 10.18 2.50 -22.42
C GLU A 204 9.30 2.20 -21.21
N VAL A 205 8.12 2.83 -21.17
CA VAL A 205 7.08 2.55 -20.19
C VAL A 205 5.97 1.75 -20.87
N VAL A 206 5.76 0.52 -20.43
CA VAL A 206 4.71 -0.36 -20.92
C VAL A 206 3.55 -0.33 -19.96
N ARG A 207 2.41 0.18 -20.42
CA ARG A 207 1.21 0.37 -19.60
C ARG A 207 0.49 -0.93 -19.34
N GLU A 208 0.02 -1.10 -18.10
CA GLU A 208 -0.88 -2.14 -17.66
C GLU A 208 -2.18 -1.51 -17.10
N PRO A 209 -3.27 -2.30 -16.93
CA PRO A 209 -4.41 -1.84 -16.15
C PRO A 209 -3.98 -1.49 -14.72
N TRP A 210 -4.13 -0.22 -14.34
CA TRP A 210 -3.74 0.32 -13.02
C TRP A 210 -2.25 0.23 -12.69
N GLY A 211 -1.38 0.10 -13.70
CA GLY A 211 0.05 -0.05 -13.51
C GLY A 211 0.86 0.18 -14.78
N PHE A 212 2.14 -0.10 -14.68
CA PHE A 212 3.08 -0.13 -15.80
C PHE A 212 4.33 -0.91 -15.44
N THR A 213 5.09 -1.29 -16.48
CA THR A 213 6.44 -1.85 -16.33
C THR A 213 7.47 -0.98 -17.04
N VAL A 214 8.72 -1.08 -16.56
CA VAL A 214 9.91 -0.43 -17.13
C VAL A 214 11.08 -1.38 -17.07
N ASP A 215 11.84 -1.46 -18.16
CA ASP A 215 13.10 -2.18 -18.24
C ASP A 215 14.24 -1.21 -18.49
N ALA A 216 15.35 -1.34 -17.76
CA ALA A 216 16.53 -0.51 -17.94
C ALA A 216 17.82 -1.21 -17.49
N ASP A 217 18.91 -0.99 -18.23
CA ASP A 217 20.25 -1.39 -17.80
C ASP A 217 20.94 -0.18 -17.17
N ILE A 218 21.30 -0.29 -15.89
CA ILE A 218 21.87 0.80 -15.10
C ILE A 218 23.30 0.48 -14.69
N PRO A 219 24.26 1.39 -14.96
CA PRO A 219 25.60 1.28 -14.41
C PRO A 219 25.60 1.36 -12.89
N ILE A 220 26.42 0.53 -12.24
CA ILE A 220 26.58 0.49 -10.78
C ILE A 220 28.04 0.36 -10.39
N ALA A 221 28.38 0.88 -9.19
CA ALA A 221 29.59 0.50 -8.48
C ALA A 221 29.29 -0.74 -7.61
N ALA A 222 29.68 -1.91 -8.08
CA ALA A 222 29.37 -3.20 -7.43
C ALA A 222 30.26 -3.46 -6.21
N SER A 223 30.29 -2.54 -5.25
CA SER A 223 31.16 -2.55 -4.07
C SER A 223 30.89 -3.73 -3.12
N ASN A 224 29.70 -4.30 -3.18
CA ASN A 224 29.26 -5.46 -2.40
C ASN A 224 29.49 -6.81 -3.13
N ASP A 225 30.11 -6.80 -4.32
CA ASP A 225 30.45 -8.04 -5.04
C ASP A 225 31.74 -8.65 -4.46
N PRO A 226 31.71 -9.87 -3.91
CA PRO A 226 32.94 -10.55 -3.43
C PRO A 226 34.04 -10.67 -4.48
N GLY A 227 33.67 -10.76 -5.75
CA GLY A 227 34.64 -10.80 -6.86
C GLY A 227 35.35 -9.47 -7.07
N VAL A 228 34.73 -8.34 -6.74
CA VAL A 228 35.36 -7.02 -6.73
C VAL A 228 36.34 -6.94 -5.54
N VAL A 229 35.91 -7.35 -4.35
CA VAL A 229 36.74 -7.36 -3.15
C VAL A 229 37.99 -8.22 -3.35
N SER A 230 37.90 -9.35 -4.05
CA SER A 230 39.02 -10.25 -4.36
C SER A 230 39.80 -9.85 -5.61
N GLY A 231 39.46 -8.79 -6.31
CA GLY A 231 40.13 -8.30 -7.52
C GLY A 231 39.88 -9.14 -8.78
N ILE A 232 38.89 -10.05 -8.77
CA ILE A 232 38.55 -10.93 -9.90
C ILE A 232 37.63 -10.21 -10.90
N ARG A 233 36.75 -9.32 -10.42
CA ARG A 233 35.79 -8.57 -11.22
C ARG A 233 35.99 -7.06 -11.09
N PRO A 234 35.62 -6.26 -12.11
CA PRO A 234 35.71 -4.80 -12.04
C PRO A 234 34.66 -4.22 -11.07
N LEU A 235 34.96 -3.07 -10.47
CA LEU A 235 34.03 -2.32 -9.64
C LEU A 235 32.83 -1.80 -10.49
N ASP A 236 33.14 -1.23 -11.66
CA ASP A 236 32.11 -0.71 -12.57
C ASP A 236 31.47 -1.88 -13.30
N GLN A 237 30.20 -2.10 -13.01
CA GLN A 237 29.36 -3.14 -13.62
C GLN A 237 28.05 -2.51 -14.07
N TYR A 238 27.11 -3.34 -14.49
CA TYR A 238 25.73 -2.95 -14.72
C TYR A 238 24.78 -3.99 -14.13
N ARG A 239 23.55 -3.55 -13.87
CA ARG A 239 22.44 -4.42 -13.51
C ARG A 239 21.25 -4.13 -14.42
N THR A 240 20.51 -5.17 -14.77
CA THR A 240 19.21 -5.02 -15.45
C THR A 240 18.14 -4.85 -14.39
N MET A 241 17.30 -3.84 -14.56
CA MET A 241 16.22 -3.50 -13.65
C MET A 241 14.89 -3.65 -14.37
N HIS A 242 13.98 -4.43 -13.76
CA HIS A 242 12.60 -4.56 -14.23
C HIS A 242 11.70 -4.02 -13.13
N TYR A 243 11.09 -2.87 -13.38
CA TYR A 243 10.10 -2.29 -12.48
C TYR A 243 8.71 -2.72 -12.90
N ARG A 244 7.87 -3.00 -11.91
CA ARG A 244 6.43 -3.07 -12.05
C ARG A 244 5.79 -2.22 -10.97
N CYS A 245 5.09 -1.18 -11.37
CA CYS A 245 4.31 -0.32 -10.48
C CYS A 245 2.82 -0.70 -10.58
N VAL A 246 2.15 -0.85 -9.44
CA VAL A 246 0.69 -1.03 -9.35
C VAL A 246 0.14 0.02 -8.39
N ALA A 247 -0.84 0.78 -8.86
CA ALA A 247 -1.47 1.82 -8.05
C ALA A 247 -2.18 1.23 -6.82
N PRO A 248 -2.31 2.01 -5.72
CA PRO A 248 -1.73 3.32 -5.57
C PRO A 248 -0.25 3.27 -5.14
N PHE A 249 0.17 2.31 -4.30
CA PHE A 249 1.42 2.39 -3.55
C PHE A 249 2.17 1.05 -3.50
N HIS A 250 2.35 0.42 -4.65
CA HIS A 250 3.15 -0.79 -4.76
C HIS A 250 4.17 -0.69 -5.90
N VAL A 251 5.41 -1.09 -5.62
CA VAL A 251 6.47 -1.30 -6.61
C VAL A 251 7.10 -2.67 -6.38
N GLU A 252 7.29 -3.40 -7.46
CA GLU A 252 8.07 -4.62 -7.56
C GLU A 252 9.29 -4.31 -8.43
N LEU A 253 10.47 -4.46 -7.88
CA LEU A 253 11.74 -4.19 -8.53
C LEU A 253 12.57 -5.46 -8.62
N HIS A 254 12.73 -5.98 -9.83
CA HIS A 254 13.63 -7.08 -10.12
C HIS A 254 14.99 -6.52 -10.53
N LEU A 255 16.04 -7.07 -9.96
CA LEU A 255 17.43 -6.73 -10.21
C LEU A 255 18.18 -7.99 -10.65
N ASP A 256 18.62 -8.02 -11.89
CA ASP A 256 19.50 -9.05 -12.40
C ASP A 256 20.94 -8.55 -12.47
N TYR A 257 21.88 -9.39 -12.07
CA TYR A 257 23.30 -9.06 -12.00
C TYR A 257 24.10 -9.93 -12.98
N PRO A 258 24.19 -9.56 -14.28
CA PRO A 258 24.79 -10.41 -15.31
C PRO A 258 26.27 -10.75 -15.07
N VAL A 259 27.02 -9.87 -14.41
CA VAL A 259 28.46 -10.05 -14.14
C VAL A 259 28.71 -10.83 -12.84
N MET A 260 28.01 -10.46 -11.76
CA MET A 260 28.11 -11.08 -10.45
C MET A 260 27.37 -12.42 -10.41
N GLY A 261 26.28 -12.53 -11.13
CA GLY A 261 25.32 -13.64 -11.07
C GLY A 261 24.27 -13.44 -9.99
N GLY A 262 23.14 -14.13 -10.17
CA GLY A 262 22.00 -14.03 -9.26
C GLY A 262 21.03 -12.90 -9.57
N SER A 263 19.94 -12.87 -8.82
CA SER A 263 18.89 -11.85 -8.94
C SER A 263 18.25 -11.55 -7.60
N ASN A 264 17.76 -10.33 -7.46
CA ASN A 264 16.99 -9.91 -6.30
C ASN A 264 15.60 -9.41 -6.77
N VAL A 265 14.57 -9.65 -5.97
CA VAL A 265 13.29 -8.95 -6.13
C VAL A 265 13.04 -8.19 -4.83
N ILE A 266 12.84 -6.90 -4.95
CA ILE A 266 12.50 -6.01 -3.85
C ILE A 266 11.06 -5.57 -4.04
N THR A 267 10.23 -5.77 -3.01
CA THR A 267 8.85 -5.33 -3.06
C THR A 267 8.62 -4.23 -2.04
N PHE A 268 8.01 -3.15 -2.50
CA PHE A 268 7.65 -2.00 -1.68
C PHE A 268 6.14 -1.89 -1.62
N PHE A 269 5.59 -1.88 -0.41
CA PHE A 269 4.19 -1.57 -0.15
C PHE A 269 4.14 -0.42 0.85
N VAL A 270 3.38 0.63 0.55
CA VAL A 270 3.27 1.76 1.46
C VAL A 270 1.86 1.86 2.03
N GLN A 271 1.79 1.95 3.36
CA GLN A 271 0.60 2.21 4.15
C GLN A 271 0.50 3.72 4.41
N PRO A 272 -0.50 4.42 3.88
CA PRO A 272 -0.79 5.80 4.26
C PRO A 272 -1.56 5.80 5.59
N GLU A 273 -0.88 6.06 6.70
CA GLU A 273 -1.49 5.99 8.03
C GLU A 273 -2.39 7.20 8.31
N THR A 274 -1.80 8.37 8.26
CA THR A 274 -2.46 9.66 8.51
C THR A 274 -2.02 10.68 7.45
N ALA A 275 -2.55 11.89 7.48
CA ALA A 275 -2.21 12.93 6.51
C ALA A 275 -0.69 13.16 6.35
N ASN A 276 0.08 12.95 7.41
CA ASN A 276 1.52 13.25 7.46
C ASN A 276 2.38 12.06 7.93
N ARG A 277 1.87 10.85 7.87
CA ARG A 277 2.61 9.66 8.32
C ARG A 277 2.32 8.48 7.40
N SER A 278 3.37 7.78 7.03
CA SER A 278 3.29 6.52 6.29
C SER A 278 4.24 5.48 6.86
N THR A 279 3.93 4.22 6.61
CA THR A 279 4.80 3.07 6.86
C THR A 279 5.06 2.34 5.55
N MET A 280 6.34 2.12 5.23
CA MET A 280 6.76 1.33 4.10
C MET A 280 7.19 -0.07 4.55
N TYR A 281 6.60 -1.09 3.95
CA TYR A 281 6.95 -2.49 4.12
C TYR A 281 7.80 -2.93 2.94
N VAL A 282 8.96 -3.48 3.24
CA VAL A 282 9.90 -3.99 2.23
C VAL A 282 10.15 -5.47 2.47
N SER A 283 10.09 -6.25 1.40
CA SER A 283 10.54 -7.64 1.40
C SER A 283 11.59 -7.84 0.32
N LEU A 284 12.65 -8.54 0.68
CA LEU A 284 13.76 -8.90 -0.19
C LEU A 284 13.65 -10.38 -0.53
N LEU A 285 13.69 -10.71 -1.82
CA LEU A 285 13.63 -12.10 -2.30
C LEU A 285 14.88 -12.34 -3.16
N PHE A 286 15.86 -12.99 -2.57
CA PHE A 286 17.18 -13.22 -3.17
C PHE A 286 17.27 -14.59 -3.86
N ALA A 287 17.90 -14.65 -5.02
CA ALA A 287 18.30 -15.90 -5.66
C ALA A 287 19.71 -15.78 -6.20
N GLN A 288 20.54 -16.81 -5.95
CA GLN A 288 21.86 -16.96 -6.58
C GLN A 288 22.24 -18.43 -6.72
N PRO A 289 23.06 -18.77 -7.72
CA PRO A 289 23.59 -20.12 -7.86
C PRO A 289 24.37 -20.56 -6.60
N GLY A 290 24.00 -21.73 -6.06
CA GLY A 290 24.63 -22.27 -4.85
C GLY A 290 24.04 -21.80 -3.53
N GLY A 291 23.04 -20.91 -3.55
CA GLY A 291 22.37 -20.39 -2.36
C GLY A 291 23.20 -19.35 -1.60
N PHE A 292 22.85 -19.10 -0.35
CA PHE A 292 23.49 -18.11 0.53
C PHE A 292 23.93 -18.76 1.84
N THR A 293 25.06 -18.33 2.35
CA THR A 293 25.39 -18.48 3.77
C THR A 293 24.63 -17.43 4.59
N ASP A 294 24.46 -17.66 5.89
CA ASP A 294 23.81 -16.69 6.79
C ASP A 294 24.56 -15.35 6.81
N ALA A 295 25.90 -15.39 6.71
CA ALA A 295 26.72 -14.18 6.69
C ALA A 295 26.52 -13.37 5.40
N GLU A 296 26.47 -14.02 4.24
CA GLU A 296 26.21 -13.35 2.96
C GLU A 296 24.81 -12.74 2.93
N LEU A 297 23.82 -13.46 3.45
CA LEU A 297 22.46 -12.96 3.52
C LEU A 297 22.36 -11.73 4.44
N ALA A 298 22.99 -11.80 5.62
CA ALA A 298 23.02 -10.68 6.56
C ALA A 298 23.70 -9.44 5.97
N GLU A 299 24.81 -9.62 5.21
CA GLU A 299 25.50 -8.51 4.54
C GLU A 299 24.63 -7.86 3.47
N ARG A 300 23.90 -8.65 2.65
CA ARG A 300 22.96 -8.13 1.63
C ARG A 300 21.82 -7.36 2.27
N VAL A 301 21.23 -7.89 3.32
CA VAL A 301 20.17 -7.21 4.07
C VAL A 301 20.67 -5.90 4.68
N ALA A 302 21.87 -5.90 5.27
CA ALA A 302 22.49 -4.70 5.82
C ALA A 302 22.80 -3.66 4.73
N PHE A 303 23.12 -4.10 3.51
CA PHE A 303 23.31 -3.21 2.36
C PHE A 303 21.99 -2.52 1.99
N GLU A 304 20.90 -3.26 1.88
CA GLU A 304 19.57 -2.68 1.55
C GLU A 304 19.08 -1.71 2.64
N TYR A 305 19.34 -1.99 3.93
CA TYR A 305 19.07 -1.02 5.00
C TYR A 305 19.82 0.29 4.81
N ARG A 306 21.07 0.26 4.30
CA ARG A 306 21.83 1.50 4.02
C ARG A 306 21.23 2.25 2.83
N VAL A 307 20.91 1.56 1.74
CA VAL A 307 20.32 2.16 0.54
C VAL A 307 18.98 2.83 0.87
N ILE A 308 18.06 2.10 1.49
CA ILE A 308 16.75 2.65 1.91
C ILE A 308 16.95 3.79 2.93
N GLY A 309 17.93 3.66 3.82
CA GLY A 309 18.27 4.71 4.79
C GLY A 309 18.70 6.03 4.13
N GLU A 310 19.45 5.98 3.02
CA GLU A 310 19.81 7.17 2.22
C GLU A 310 18.56 7.85 1.63
N ASP A 311 17.64 7.06 1.07
CA ASP A 311 16.37 7.56 0.53
C ASP A 311 15.51 8.23 1.61
N LEU A 312 15.29 7.53 2.72
CA LEU A 312 14.42 8.02 3.80
C LEU A 312 15.01 9.23 4.52
N ALA A 313 16.33 9.34 4.61
CA ALA A 313 17.00 10.50 5.18
C ALA A 313 16.70 11.77 4.36
N LEU A 314 16.69 11.68 3.02
CA LEU A 314 16.32 12.78 2.15
C LEU A 314 14.78 13.02 2.19
N GLN A 315 13.98 11.98 2.03
CA GLN A 315 12.51 12.08 2.05
C GLN A 315 11.99 12.70 3.35
N GLY A 316 12.63 12.42 4.48
CA GLY A 316 12.30 13.02 5.78
C GLY A 316 12.57 14.52 5.88
N THR A 317 13.22 15.16 4.88
CA THR A 317 13.44 16.60 4.83
C THR A 317 12.40 17.35 3.99
N PHE A 318 11.46 16.62 3.35
CA PHE A 318 10.46 17.24 2.49
C PHE A 318 9.34 17.89 3.33
N ASP A 319 9.09 19.17 3.09
CA ASP A 319 7.98 19.90 3.72
C ASP A 319 6.63 19.59 3.04
N VAL A 320 6.64 19.20 1.76
CA VAL A 320 5.46 18.84 0.97
C VAL A 320 5.37 17.33 0.89
N LEU A 321 4.33 16.76 1.50
CA LEU A 321 4.09 15.31 1.53
C LEU A 321 3.05 14.84 0.51
N GLU A 322 2.29 15.78 -0.05
CA GLU A 322 1.28 15.49 -1.07
C GLU A 322 1.94 15.41 -2.45
N LEU A 323 1.65 14.34 -3.19
CA LEU A 323 2.19 14.16 -4.54
C LEU A 323 1.37 14.99 -5.55
N PRO A 324 1.97 15.96 -6.27
CA PRO A 324 1.30 16.64 -7.36
C PRO A 324 0.95 15.65 -8.48
N VAL A 325 -0.33 15.53 -8.84
CA VAL A 325 -0.76 14.71 -9.98
C VAL A 325 -0.99 15.55 -11.25
N ASP A 326 -0.98 16.87 -11.12
CA ASP A 326 -0.92 17.80 -12.23
C ASP A 326 0.55 17.92 -12.68
N LEU A 327 0.85 17.46 -13.89
CA LEU A 327 2.20 17.46 -14.47
C LEU A 327 2.78 18.85 -14.73
N THR A 328 2.01 19.92 -14.56
CA THR A 328 2.48 21.30 -14.75
C THR A 328 3.07 21.91 -13.48
N VAL A 329 2.88 21.27 -12.34
CA VAL A 329 3.38 21.75 -11.03
C VAL A 329 4.88 21.52 -10.89
N GLU A 330 5.40 20.43 -11.46
CA GLU A 330 6.81 20.04 -11.41
C GLU A 330 7.46 20.16 -12.81
N CYS A 331 8.78 20.25 -12.84
CA CYS A 331 9.54 20.27 -14.09
C CYS A 331 10.01 18.85 -14.43
N HIS A 332 9.35 18.20 -15.35
CA HIS A 332 9.71 16.85 -15.79
C HIS A 332 10.65 16.85 -16.99
N VAL A 333 11.62 15.93 -16.97
CA VAL A 333 12.54 15.67 -18.08
C VAL A 333 12.38 14.24 -18.61
N ARG A 334 13.18 13.86 -19.62
CA ARG A 334 13.05 12.54 -20.25
C ARG A 334 13.33 11.39 -19.26
N ALA A 335 14.16 11.60 -18.24
CA ALA A 335 14.45 10.61 -17.23
C ALA A 335 13.22 10.26 -16.35
N ASP A 336 12.24 11.16 -16.23
CA ASP A 336 11.11 11.06 -15.29
C ASP A 336 9.89 10.35 -15.90
N ARG A 337 10.06 9.57 -16.99
CA ARG A 337 8.92 8.93 -17.67
C ARG A 337 8.10 8.01 -16.77
N ALA A 338 8.75 7.27 -15.85
CA ALA A 338 8.08 6.41 -14.89
C ALA A 338 7.27 7.24 -13.89
N SER A 339 7.86 8.29 -13.32
CA SER A 339 7.20 9.25 -12.41
C SER A 339 6.01 9.96 -13.07
N VAL A 340 6.14 10.34 -14.34
CA VAL A 340 5.04 10.94 -15.12
C VAL A 340 3.90 9.95 -15.33
N GLU A 341 4.22 8.68 -15.65
CA GLU A 341 3.18 7.65 -15.82
C GLU A 341 2.50 7.30 -14.50
N TYR A 342 3.25 7.25 -13.40
CA TYR A 342 2.71 7.06 -12.07
C TYR A 342 1.67 8.12 -11.71
N ARG A 343 1.98 9.41 -11.93
CA ARG A 343 1.02 10.52 -11.72
C ARG A 343 -0.23 10.38 -12.57
N ARG A 344 -0.10 9.94 -13.83
CA ARG A 344 -1.25 9.71 -14.72
C ARG A 344 -2.16 8.60 -14.20
N ILE A 345 -1.60 7.49 -13.71
CA ILE A 345 -2.38 6.39 -13.16
C ILE A 345 -3.09 6.81 -11.88
N LEU A 346 -2.41 7.52 -10.97
CA LEU A 346 -3.03 8.05 -9.75
C LEU A 346 -4.16 9.03 -10.08
N ARG A 347 -3.96 9.90 -11.04
CA ARG A 347 -5.02 10.80 -11.52
C ARG A 347 -6.22 10.04 -12.07
N SER A 348 -6.00 8.94 -12.78
CA SER A 348 -7.06 8.07 -13.27
C SER A 348 -7.81 7.37 -12.14
N LEU A 349 -7.10 6.91 -11.10
CA LEU A 349 -7.69 6.36 -9.88
C LEU A 349 -8.59 7.38 -9.16
N MET A 350 -8.09 8.60 -8.97
CA MET A 350 -8.84 9.69 -8.33
C MET A 350 -10.10 10.03 -9.12
N ALA A 351 -9.98 10.15 -10.45
CA ALA A 351 -11.13 10.44 -11.31
C ALA A 351 -12.18 9.32 -11.30
N ALA A 352 -11.75 8.05 -11.32
CA ALA A 352 -12.66 6.91 -11.25
C ALA A 352 -13.40 6.83 -9.91
N ALA A 353 -12.70 7.12 -8.80
CA ALA A 353 -13.31 7.14 -7.47
C ALA A 353 -14.31 8.30 -7.32
N ASP A 354 -13.96 9.50 -7.79
CA ASP A 354 -14.84 10.67 -7.76
C ASP A 354 -16.13 10.44 -8.59
N ALA A 355 -16.02 9.79 -9.76
CA ALA A 355 -17.15 9.43 -10.60
C ALA A 355 -18.09 8.42 -9.91
N ALA A 356 -17.54 7.42 -9.23
CA ALA A 356 -18.32 6.43 -8.49
C ALA A 356 -19.05 7.05 -7.28
N ALA A 357 -18.39 7.96 -6.55
CA ALA A 357 -19.02 8.70 -5.45
C ALA A 357 -20.18 9.58 -5.94
N GLY A 358 -20.03 10.27 -7.07
CA GLY A 358 -21.07 11.07 -7.70
C GLY A 358 -22.32 10.23 -8.11
N SER A 359 -22.10 9.01 -8.62
CA SER A 359 -23.18 8.09 -8.99
C SER A 359 -23.98 7.58 -7.79
N ALA A 360 -23.29 7.31 -6.66
CA ALA A 360 -23.95 6.85 -5.43
C ALA A 360 -24.83 7.94 -4.80
N VAL A 361 -24.43 9.21 -4.89
CA VAL A 361 -25.24 10.34 -4.39
C VAL A 361 -26.53 10.52 -5.20
N VAL A 362 -26.42 10.38 -6.54
CA VAL A 362 -27.60 10.50 -7.43
C VAL A 362 -28.57 9.33 -7.21
N GLY A 363 -28.07 8.10 -7.04
CA GLY A 363 -28.89 6.91 -6.74
C GLY A 363 -29.64 7.03 -5.41
N ASN A 364 -29.03 7.54 -4.36
CA ASN A 364 -29.67 7.75 -3.06
C ASN A 364 -30.68 8.90 -3.08
N ALA A 365 -30.44 9.96 -3.85
CA ALA A 365 -31.39 11.05 -4.03
C ALA A 365 -32.68 10.59 -4.76
N ALA A 366 -32.52 9.70 -5.76
CA ALA A 366 -33.67 9.12 -6.48
C ALA A 366 -34.47 8.14 -5.61
N ALA A 367 -33.80 7.38 -4.71
CA ALA A 367 -34.47 6.45 -3.79
C ALA A 367 -35.24 7.16 -2.66
N ASN A 368 -34.88 8.38 -2.29
CA ASN A 368 -35.52 9.19 -1.25
C ASN A 368 -36.58 10.16 -1.78
N ALA A 369 -36.83 10.22 -3.08
CA ALA A 369 -37.94 10.96 -3.65
C ALA A 369 -39.27 10.20 -3.44
N HIS A 370 -39.88 10.33 -2.27
CA HIS A 370 -41.26 9.90 -2.04
C HIS A 370 -42.20 10.72 -2.94
N PRO A 371 -43.17 10.10 -3.60
CA PRO A 371 -44.24 10.86 -4.26
C PRO A 371 -45.01 11.67 -3.20
N ALA A 372 -45.17 12.95 -3.47
CA ALA A 372 -45.94 13.86 -2.62
C ALA A 372 -47.33 13.26 -2.34
N GLY A 373 -47.65 13.13 -1.05
CA GLY A 373 -48.89 12.54 -0.59
C GLY A 373 -50.10 13.24 -1.16
N GLU A 374 -51.07 12.43 -1.60
CA GLU A 374 -52.44 12.84 -1.84
C GLU A 374 -53.04 13.40 -0.54
N ALA A 375 -53.58 14.61 -0.64
CA ALA A 375 -54.29 15.26 0.43
C ALA A 375 -55.59 14.47 0.68
N VAL A 376 -55.69 13.84 1.85
CA VAL A 376 -56.97 13.31 2.34
C VAL A 376 -57.78 14.49 2.84
N THR A 377 -58.83 14.88 2.10
CA THR A 377 -59.88 15.77 2.58
C THR A 377 -60.69 15.03 3.63
N ALA A 378 -60.73 15.59 4.85
CA ALA A 378 -61.69 15.19 5.87
C ALA A 378 -63.07 15.81 5.55
N ASP A 379 -64.03 14.96 5.40
CA ASP A 379 -65.43 15.33 5.49
C ASP A 379 -66.15 14.50 6.56
N ALA A 380 -66.86 15.25 7.49
CA ALA A 380 -67.90 14.90 8.46
C ALA A 380 -67.56 13.97 9.64
#